data_f5cfa5e0a1d64ebecaf9420ed64f1997
#
_entry.id   f5cfa5e0a1d64ebecaf9420ed64f1997
#
_cell.length_a   1.000
_cell.length_b   1.000
_cell.length_c   1.000
_cell.angle_alpha   90.00
_cell.angle_beta   90.00
_cell.angle_gamma   90.00
#
_symmetry.space_group_name_H-M   'P 1'
#
loop_
_entity.id
_entity.type
_entity.pdbx_description
1 polymer ?
#
loop_
_entity_poly.entity_id
_entity_poly.type
_entity_poly.pdbx_seq_one_letter_code
_entity_poly.pdbx_strand_id
1 'polypeptide(L)'
;ILFLCLCHVSCEDFLEETNKSGLTTDPFMKTKVGIESALNSCYSGARTFYGQEDGFGMTESGTDLFLRGGDNKANQLADYTIDLNGSQSTIGNVWKNLYLSLSACNQTISLLPSEVLTEAENKSFEGQAKFWRAFYLWLITETWGDVVLNTEPITGAVTEAHRSSVEDFYKVIFDDLDVAVNQLAPGKSTDGRITQDVAKAFKARACLTRACATGEASLYAEAAMLAKDIINSQRYSFYTDYSDMWDIANCDGGTNKEAIFSINYTNSELENNAFDATATNSGNKGIVDFVMKYDKEAGMERDV
;
A
#
# COMPACT_ATOMS: atom_id res chain seq x y z
N ILE A 1 -63.73 15.61 33.12
CA ILE A 1 -62.72 15.43 32.06
C ILE A 1 -61.36 15.34 32.74
N LEU A 2 -60.86 14.08 32.90
CA LEU A 2 -59.62 13.80 33.57
C LEU A 2 -58.53 13.78 32.49
N PHE A 3 -57.61 14.75 32.51
CA PHE A 3 -56.46 14.82 31.58
C PHE A 3 -55.36 13.92 32.12
N LEU A 4 -55.15 12.79 31.48
CA LEU A 4 -54.06 11.85 31.80
C LEU A 4 -52.78 12.37 31.15
N CYS A 5 -51.89 13.05 31.91
CA CYS A 5 -50.54 13.36 31.48
C CYS A 5 -49.71 12.06 31.48
N LEU A 6 -49.53 11.45 30.33
CA LEU A 6 -48.53 10.44 30.11
C LEU A 6 -47.14 11.11 30.09
N CYS A 7 -46.43 11.04 31.20
CA CYS A 7 -45.00 11.33 31.23
C CYS A 7 -44.26 10.25 30.42
N HIS A 8 -43.85 10.59 29.22
CA HIS A 8 -42.88 9.80 28.49
C HIS A 8 -41.53 9.96 29.17
N VAL A 9 -41.23 9.08 30.12
CA VAL A 9 -39.86 8.88 30.60
C VAL A 9 -39.16 8.08 29.50
N SER A 10 -38.49 8.78 28.62
CA SER A 10 -37.54 8.14 27.67
C SER A 10 -36.35 7.72 28.50
N CYS A 11 -36.17 6.42 28.68
CA CYS A 11 -34.89 5.87 29.17
C CYS A 11 -33.88 5.96 28.03
N GLU A 12 -33.09 7.02 27.98
CA GLU A 12 -31.96 7.13 27.03
C GLU A 12 -30.99 5.99 27.23
N ASP A 13 -30.75 5.55 28.46
CA ASP A 13 -29.85 4.41 28.79
C ASP A 13 -30.31 3.05 28.24
N PHE A 14 -31.61 2.88 27.87
CA PHE A 14 -32.11 1.63 27.30
C PHE A 14 -31.77 1.51 25.77
N LEU A 15 -31.51 2.61 25.14
CA LEU A 15 -31.14 2.67 23.71
C LEU A 15 -29.63 2.77 23.48
N GLU A 16 -28.83 2.91 24.54
CA GLU A 16 -27.40 2.76 24.43
C GLU A 16 -27.02 1.27 24.18
N GLU A 17 -26.58 1.01 22.99
CA GLU A 17 -26.09 -0.30 22.57
C GLU A 17 -24.80 -0.62 23.31
N THR A 18 -24.92 -1.23 24.52
CA THR A 18 -23.74 -1.75 25.23
C THR A 18 -23.35 -3.09 24.64
N ASN A 19 -22.31 -3.08 23.83
CA ASN A 19 -21.74 -4.31 23.29
C ASN A 19 -21.12 -5.15 24.44
N LYS A 20 -21.88 -6.16 24.90
CA LYS A 20 -21.46 -7.06 26.01
C LYS A 20 -20.26 -7.95 25.65
N SER A 21 -19.87 -8.00 24.37
CA SER A 21 -18.66 -8.73 23.93
C SER A 21 -17.35 -7.92 24.10
N GLY A 22 -17.44 -6.66 24.52
CA GLY A 22 -16.27 -5.81 24.84
C GLY A 22 -15.46 -5.31 23.63
N LEU A 23 -15.86 -5.63 22.42
CA LEU A 23 -15.19 -5.26 21.18
C LEU A 23 -16.02 -4.26 20.37
N THR A 24 -16.35 -3.09 20.97
CA THR A 24 -16.75 -1.94 20.16
C THR A 24 -15.52 -1.31 19.54
N THR A 25 -15.64 -0.80 18.33
CA THR A 25 -14.53 -0.23 17.56
C THR A 25 -13.80 0.86 18.37
N ASP A 26 -14.53 1.76 19.03
CA ASP A 26 -13.93 2.90 19.74
C ASP A 26 -13.10 2.52 20.98
N PRO A 27 -13.57 1.69 21.94
CA PRO A 27 -12.74 1.27 23.06
C PRO A 27 -11.53 0.43 22.64
N PHE A 28 -11.69 -0.42 21.62
CA PHE A 28 -10.57 -1.24 21.11
C PHE A 28 -9.48 -0.38 20.49
N MET A 29 -9.85 0.59 19.66
CA MET A 29 -8.88 1.50 19.00
C MET A 29 -8.13 2.42 19.99
N LYS A 30 -8.61 2.54 21.24
CA LYS A 30 -7.92 3.25 22.32
C LYS A 30 -6.91 2.36 23.07
N THR A 31 -6.74 1.11 22.67
CA THR A 31 -5.73 0.20 23.23
C THR A 31 -4.50 0.13 22.34
N LYS A 32 -3.34 -0.21 22.91
CA LYS A 32 -2.11 -0.44 22.13
C LYS A 32 -2.33 -1.48 21.02
N VAL A 33 -2.99 -2.59 21.33
CA VAL A 33 -3.29 -3.65 20.36
C VAL A 33 -4.20 -3.16 19.23
N GLY A 34 -5.17 -2.30 19.56
CA GLY A 34 -6.06 -1.70 18.57
C GLY A 34 -5.31 -0.78 17.60
N ILE A 35 -4.45 0.09 18.13
CA ILE A 35 -3.62 0.99 17.31
C ILE A 35 -2.63 0.19 16.45
N GLU A 36 -2.02 -0.85 16.99
CA GLU A 36 -1.13 -1.74 16.23
C GLU A 36 -1.88 -2.48 15.13
N SER A 37 -3.11 -2.92 15.39
CA SER A 37 -3.99 -3.53 14.38
C SER A 37 -4.36 -2.54 13.27
N ALA A 38 -4.62 -1.28 13.62
CA ALA A 38 -4.86 -0.21 12.66
C ALA A 38 -3.61 0.04 11.80
N LEU A 39 -2.42 0.09 12.40
CA LEU A 39 -1.17 0.20 11.66
C LEU A 39 -0.95 -1.00 10.72
N ASN A 40 -1.25 -2.22 11.15
CA ASN A 40 -1.13 -3.41 10.32
C ASN A 40 -2.07 -3.35 9.09
N SER A 41 -3.23 -2.70 9.22
CA SER A 41 -4.13 -2.49 8.07
C SER A 41 -3.51 -1.60 6.99
N CYS A 42 -2.63 -0.67 7.35
CA CYS A 42 -1.88 0.13 6.37
C CYS A 42 -0.96 -0.73 5.50
N TYR A 43 -0.35 -1.77 6.08
CA TYR A 43 0.52 -2.69 5.35
C TYR A 43 -0.26 -3.61 4.41
N SER A 44 -1.45 -4.05 4.81
CA SER A 44 -2.24 -5.01 4.02
C SER A 44 -2.64 -4.47 2.64
N GLY A 45 -2.81 -3.17 2.53
CA GLY A 45 -3.17 -2.52 1.27
C GLY A 45 -2.13 -2.70 0.15
N ALA A 46 -0.84 -2.75 0.50
CA ALA A 46 0.21 -2.95 -0.49
C ALA A 46 0.12 -4.33 -1.18
N ARG A 47 -0.39 -5.34 -0.47
CA ARG A 47 -0.60 -6.69 -1.02
C ARG A 47 -1.73 -6.74 -2.05
N THR A 48 -2.66 -5.80 -2.03
CA THR A 48 -3.72 -5.72 -3.04
C THR A 48 -3.22 -5.16 -4.37
N PHE A 49 -2.14 -4.39 -4.36
CA PHE A 49 -1.49 -3.87 -5.56
C PHE A 49 -0.37 -4.79 -6.05
N TYR A 50 0.58 -5.13 -5.16
CA TYR A 50 1.68 -6.03 -5.47
C TYR A 50 1.32 -7.48 -5.14
N GLY A 51 1.00 -8.30 -6.10
CA GLY A 51 0.71 -9.71 -5.92
C GLY A 51 -0.73 -10.11 -6.18
N GLN A 52 -1.53 -9.19 -6.75
CA GLN A 52 -2.84 -9.50 -7.30
C GLN A 52 -2.88 -9.19 -8.80
N GLU A 53 -3.75 -9.92 -9.50
CA GLU A 53 -3.91 -9.82 -10.96
C GLU A 53 -4.23 -8.39 -11.41
N ASP A 54 -5.10 -7.68 -10.67
CA ASP A 54 -5.50 -6.31 -11.02
C ASP A 54 -4.32 -5.33 -10.95
N GLY A 55 -3.49 -5.40 -9.92
CA GLY A 55 -2.29 -4.55 -9.79
C GLY A 55 -1.25 -4.88 -10.85
N PHE A 56 -1.01 -6.17 -11.09
CA PHE A 56 -0.12 -6.63 -12.15
C PHE A 56 -0.62 -6.17 -13.53
N GLY A 57 -1.93 -6.31 -13.80
CA GLY A 57 -2.53 -5.82 -15.03
C GLY A 57 -2.33 -4.32 -15.27
N MET A 58 -2.37 -3.51 -14.20
CA MET A 58 -2.15 -2.06 -14.29
C MET A 58 -0.68 -1.68 -14.54
N THR A 59 0.28 -2.51 -14.13
CA THR A 59 1.72 -2.20 -14.24
C THR A 59 2.39 -2.83 -15.44
N GLU A 60 1.98 -4.04 -15.84
CA GLU A 60 2.67 -4.84 -16.85
C GLU A 60 1.91 -4.92 -18.17
N SER A 61 0.56 -4.90 -18.14
CA SER A 61 -0.22 -4.96 -19.38
C SER A 61 -0.03 -3.70 -20.22
N GLY A 62 0.09 -3.87 -21.53
CA GLY A 62 0.33 -2.78 -22.48
C GLY A 62 1.78 -2.33 -22.61
N THR A 63 2.71 -3.04 -21.94
CA THR A 63 4.15 -2.85 -22.15
C THR A 63 4.63 -3.73 -23.32
N ASP A 64 5.82 -3.43 -23.83
CA ASP A 64 6.49 -4.20 -24.87
C ASP A 64 7.06 -5.56 -24.39
N LEU A 65 7.03 -5.76 -23.07
CA LEU A 65 7.53 -6.99 -22.43
C LEU A 65 6.43 -8.00 -22.15
N PHE A 66 5.14 -7.62 -22.31
CA PHE A 66 4.02 -8.43 -21.86
C PHE A 66 2.95 -8.61 -22.93
N LEU A 67 2.76 -9.85 -23.36
CA LEU A 67 1.64 -10.24 -24.23
C LEU A 67 0.50 -10.81 -23.37
N ARG A 68 -0.73 -10.44 -23.70
CA ARG A 68 -1.90 -11.00 -23.05
C ARG A 68 -2.12 -12.48 -23.41
N GLY A 69 -2.57 -13.27 -22.45
CA GLY A 69 -3.15 -14.59 -22.71
C GLY A 69 -4.64 -14.51 -23.09
N GLY A 70 -5.17 -15.61 -23.61
CA GLY A 70 -6.55 -15.65 -24.10
C GLY A 70 -7.64 -15.47 -23.05
N ASP A 71 -7.33 -15.69 -21.78
CA ASP A 71 -8.24 -15.61 -20.62
C ASP A 71 -7.96 -14.41 -19.70
N ASN A 72 -7.12 -13.49 -20.12
CA ASN A 72 -6.73 -12.32 -19.33
C ASN A 72 -7.89 -11.34 -19.19
N LYS A 73 -8.27 -11.04 -17.95
CA LYS A 73 -9.31 -10.05 -17.61
C LYS A 73 -8.91 -8.62 -17.96
N ALA A 74 -7.62 -8.34 -18.11
CA ALA A 74 -7.06 -7.04 -18.42
C ALA A 74 -6.75 -6.84 -19.91
N ASN A 75 -7.42 -7.56 -20.80
CA ASN A 75 -7.21 -7.48 -22.26
C ASN A 75 -7.24 -6.04 -22.79
N GLN A 76 -8.15 -5.23 -22.27
CA GLN A 76 -8.29 -3.83 -22.68
C GLN A 76 -7.04 -3.00 -22.35
N LEU A 77 -6.37 -3.30 -21.21
CA LEU A 77 -5.13 -2.64 -20.81
C LEU A 77 -3.97 -3.04 -21.73
N ALA A 78 -3.95 -4.30 -22.19
CA ALA A 78 -2.89 -4.78 -23.08
C ALA A 78 -3.07 -4.28 -24.53
N ASP A 79 -4.29 -4.29 -25.03
CA ASP A 79 -4.58 -4.03 -26.45
C ASP A 79 -5.04 -2.59 -26.73
N TYR A 80 -5.21 -1.76 -25.69
CA TYR A 80 -5.72 -0.38 -25.80
C TYR A 80 -7.01 -0.27 -26.62
N THR A 81 -7.94 -1.22 -26.39
CA THR A 81 -9.21 -1.25 -27.12
C THR A 81 -10.15 -0.15 -26.65
N ILE A 82 -11.23 0.08 -27.42
CA ILE A 82 -12.27 1.08 -27.09
C ILE A 82 -12.95 0.81 -25.73
N ASP A 83 -12.87 -0.43 -25.23
CA ASP A 83 -13.40 -0.80 -23.92
C ASP A 83 -12.48 -0.42 -22.76
N LEU A 84 -11.29 0.14 -23.04
CA LEU A 84 -10.42 0.75 -22.04
C LEU A 84 -10.99 2.10 -21.62
N ASN A 85 -11.86 2.07 -20.64
CA ASN A 85 -12.56 3.24 -20.11
C ASN A 85 -12.74 3.14 -18.59
N GLY A 86 -13.32 4.15 -17.96
CA GLY A 86 -13.49 4.23 -16.50
C GLY A 86 -14.38 3.14 -15.88
N SER A 87 -15.07 2.33 -16.69
CA SER A 87 -15.89 1.19 -16.23
C SER A 87 -15.13 -0.13 -16.25
N GLN A 88 -13.87 -0.13 -16.70
CA GLN A 88 -13.04 -1.32 -16.70
C GLN A 88 -12.77 -1.81 -15.27
N SER A 89 -13.05 -3.09 -15.00
CA SER A 89 -13.07 -3.63 -13.62
C SER A 89 -11.72 -3.59 -12.93
N THR A 90 -10.63 -3.89 -13.62
CA THR A 90 -9.27 -3.84 -13.07
C THR A 90 -8.92 -2.44 -12.58
N ILE A 91 -9.21 -1.40 -13.40
CA ILE A 91 -8.99 0.00 -13.03
C ILE A 91 -9.83 0.36 -11.79
N GLY A 92 -11.12 -0.01 -11.81
CA GLY A 92 -12.04 0.26 -10.69
C GLY A 92 -11.64 -0.44 -9.39
N ASN A 93 -11.17 -1.69 -9.48
CA ASN A 93 -10.71 -2.45 -8.32
C ASN A 93 -9.45 -1.84 -7.71
N VAL A 94 -8.44 -1.51 -8.53
CA VAL A 94 -7.21 -0.87 -8.04
C VAL A 94 -7.52 0.48 -7.42
N TRP A 95 -8.34 1.32 -8.07
CA TRP A 95 -8.81 2.59 -7.51
C TRP A 95 -9.42 2.40 -6.12
N LYS A 96 -10.42 1.52 -6.01
CA LYS A 96 -11.11 1.24 -4.75
C LYS A 96 -10.14 0.79 -3.67
N ASN A 97 -9.25 -0.15 -3.98
CA ASN A 97 -8.32 -0.73 -3.02
C ASN A 97 -7.31 0.31 -2.52
N LEU A 98 -6.80 1.18 -3.39
CA LEU A 98 -5.86 2.25 -2.99
C LEU A 98 -6.55 3.28 -2.08
N TYR A 99 -7.78 3.70 -2.37
CA TYR A 99 -8.52 4.64 -1.50
C TYR A 99 -8.96 4.00 -0.18
N LEU A 100 -9.27 2.71 -0.13
CA LEU A 100 -9.50 1.99 1.14
C LEU A 100 -8.22 1.95 1.98
N SER A 101 -7.08 1.69 1.36
CA SER A 101 -5.77 1.68 2.02
C SER A 101 -5.38 3.07 2.53
N LEU A 102 -5.64 4.12 1.74
CA LEU A 102 -5.46 5.51 2.14
C LEU A 102 -6.34 5.86 3.35
N SER A 103 -7.60 5.43 3.35
CA SER A 103 -8.51 5.64 4.48
C SER A 103 -8.02 4.95 5.75
N ALA A 104 -7.46 3.72 5.65
CA ALA A 104 -6.85 3.03 6.79
C ALA A 104 -5.64 3.80 7.35
N CYS A 105 -4.81 4.39 6.49
CA CYS A 105 -3.70 5.24 6.93
C CYS A 105 -4.20 6.51 7.64
N ASN A 106 -5.18 7.21 7.07
CA ASN A 106 -5.77 8.40 7.70
C ASN A 106 -6.36 8.07 9.07
N GLN A 107 -7.10 6.94 9.18
CA GLN A 107 -7.64 6.49 10.46
C GLN A 107 -6.52 6.18 11.46
N THR A 108 -5.45 5.49 11.05
CA THR A 108 -4.33 5.18 11.93
C THR A 108 -3.62 6.44 12.41
N ILE A 109 -3.36 7.40 11.51
CA ILE A 109 -2.73 8.67 11.86
C ILE A 109 -3.58 9.47 12.85
N SER A 110 -4.93 9.44 12.71
CA SER A 110 -5.83 10.14 13.62
C SER A 110 -5.86 9.59 15.06
N LEU A 111 -5.35 8.36 15.26
CA LEU A 111 -5.21 7.74 16.58
C LEU A 111 -3.91 8.15 17.28
N LEU A 112 -3.03 8.88 16.60
CA LEU A 112 -1.69 9.24 17.08
C LEU A 112 -1.56 10.77 17.30
N PRO A 113 -0.81 11.25 18.32
CA PRO A 113 -0.17 10.42 19.35
C PRO A 113 -1.19 9.87 20.36
N SER A 114 -0.87 8.73 20.95
CA SER A 114 -1.72 8.06 21.93
C SER A 114 -1.01 7.90 23.27
N GLU A 115 -1.73 8.11 24.38
CA GLU A 115 -1.21 7.97 25.75
C GLU A 115 -0.91 6.50 26.14
N VAL A 116 -1.49 5.52 25.40
CA VAL A 116 -1.23 4.09 25.65
C VAL A 116 0.05 3.59 24.99
N LEU A 117 0.74 4.46 24.23
CA LEU A 117 2.02 4.21 23.58
C LEU A 117 3.12 5.03 24.23
N THR A 118 4.33 4.48 24.25
CA THR A 118 5.52 5.27 24.59
C THR A 118 5.82 6.33 23.51
N GLU A 119 6.62 7.33 23.82
CA GLU A 119 7.04 8.35 22.85
C GLU A 119 7.73 7.72 21.62
N ALA A 120 8.57 6.70 21.85
CA ALA A 120 9.25 6.00 20.76
C ALA A 120 8.28 5.20 19.87
N GLU A 121 7.27 4.56 20.46
CA GLU A 121 6.23 3.85 19.73
C GLU A 121 5.34 4.81 18.94
N ASN A 122 4.93 5.94 19.53
CA ASN A 122 4.18 6.98 18.84
C ASN A 122 4.92 7.46 17.59
N LYS A 123 6.21 7.81 17.72
CA LYS A 123 7.05 8.23 16.59
C LYS A 123 7.16 7.12 15.53
N SER A 124 7.42 5.88 15.96
CA SER A 124 7.56 4.77 15.04
C SER A 124 6.25 4.48 14.29
N PHE A 125 5.11 4.49 14.98
CA PHE A 125 3.82 4.21 14.38
C PHE A 125 3.38 5.33 13.42
N GLU A 126 3.59 6.59 13.82
CA GLU A 126 3.32 7.74 12.95
C GLU A 126 4.17 7.70 11.69
N GLY A 127 5.48 7.47 11.83
CA GLY A 127 6.39 7.37 10.69
C GLY A 127 6.00 6.27 9.71
N GLN A 128 5.60 5.10 10.21
CA GLN A 128 5.14 4.00 9.38
C GLN A 128 3.80 4.31 8.70
N ALA A 129 2.81 4.82 9.43
CA ALA A 129 1.49 5.14 8.89
C ALA A 129 1.57 6.25 7.81
N LYS A 130 2.38 7.28 8.04
CA LYS A 130 2.63 8.37 7.08
C LYS A 130 3.39 7.88 5.85
N PHE A 131 4.38 6.99 6.03
CA PHE A 131 5.03 6.34 4.87
C PHE A 131 4.01 5.65 3.97
N TRP A 132 3.11 4.86 4.54
CA TRP A 132 2.10 4.16 3.75
C TRP A 132 1.08 5.12 3.12
N ARG A 133 0.72 6.20 3.80
CA ARG A 133 -0.13 7.23 3.20
C ARG A 133 0.54 7.87 1.99
N ALA A 134 1.79 8.28 2.13
CA ALA A 134 2.58 8.83 1.03
C ALA A 134 2.70 7.84 -0.15
N PHE A 135 2.92 6.56 0.15
CA PHE A 135 3.02 5.51 -0.85
C PHE A 135 1.72 5.35 -1.66
N TYR A 136 0.55 5.30 -0.99
CA TYR A 136 -0.72 5.19 -1.67
C TYR A 136 -1.10 6.46 -2.42
N LEU A 137 -0.83 7.63 -1.87
CA LEU A 137 -1.02 8.91 -2.56
C LEU A 137 -0.15 8.99 -3.82
N TRP A 138 1.09 8.51 -3.75
CA TRP A 138 1.98 8.46 -4.90
C TRP A 138 1.43 7.54 -5.99
N LEU A 139 1.00 6.33 -5.66
CA LEU A 139 0.37 5.42 -6.63
C LEU A 139 -0.88 6.03 -7.26
N ILE A 140 -1.72 6.70 -6.46
CA ILE A 140 -2.95 7.33 -6.93
C ILE A 140 -2.64 8.45 -7.91
N THR A 141 -1.78 9.39 -7.55
CA THR A 141 -1.51 10.56 -8.39
C THR A 141 -0.71 10.21 -9.64
N GLU A 142 0.26 9.28 -9.55
CA GLU A 142 1.02 8.82 -10.73
C GLU A 142 0.17 8.02 -11.72
N THR A 143 -0.90 7.37 -11.24
CA THR A 143 -1.79 6.59 -12.12
C THR A 143 -2.88 7.45 -12.75
N TRP A 144 -3.50 8.37 -11.98
CA TRP A 144 -4.70 9.10 -12.42
C TRP A 144 -4.55 10.62 -12.50
N GLY A 145 -3.40 11.18 -12.11
CA GLY A 145 -3.17 12.63 -12.13
C GLY A 145 -4.00 13.37 -11.08
N ASP A 146 -4.66 14.44 -11.49
CA ASP A 146 -5.49 15.28 -10.64
C ASP A 146 -6.78 14.55 -10.24
N VAL A 147 -6.86 14.12 -8.99
CA VAL A 147 -8.00 13.40 -8.41
C VAL A 147 -8.31 13.88 -6.99
N VAL A 148 -9.19 13.19 -6.28
CA VAL A 148 -9.57 13.57 -4.91
C VAL A 148 -8.42 13.26 -3.94
N LEU A 149 -7.87 14.30 -3.31
CA LEU A 149 -6.92 14.17 -2.20
C LEU A 149 -7.69 14.11 -0.89
N ASN A 150 -7.57 12.97 -0.19
CA ASN A 150 -8.17 12.78 1.12
C ASN A 150 -7.07 12.50 2.15
N THR A 151 -6.92 13.38 3.14
CA THR A 151 -5.91 13.29 4.20
C THR A 151 -6.50 13.07 5.59
N GLU A 152 -7.84 13.02 5.70
CA GLU A 152 -8.56 12.89 6.96
C GLU A 152 -9.43 11.63 6.98
N PRO A 153 -9.75 11.09 8.17
CA PRO A 153 -10.71 10.00 8.29
C PRO A 153 -12.11 10.41 7.78
N ILE A 154 -12.73 9.51 7.03
CA ILE A 154 -14.11 9.71 6.57
C ILE A 154 -15.05 9.30 7.70
N THR A 155 -15.76 10.28 8.29
CA THR A 155 -16.69 10.06 9.42
C THR A 155 -18.16 10.04 9.02
N GLY A 156 -18.46 10.23 7.73
CA GLY A 156 -19.84 10.27 7.22
C GLY A 156 -19.88 10.22 5.69
N ALA A 157 -21.08 10.31 5.14
CA ALA A 157 -21.26 10.35 3.70
C ALA A 157 -20.67 11.65 3.11
N VAL A 158 -19.71 11.51 2.20
CA VAL A 158 -19.15 12.64 1.43
C VAL A 158 -19.95 12.74 0.14
N THR A 159 -20.69 13.82 -0.02
CA THR A 159 -21.56 14.06 -1.19
C THR A 159 -20.92 14.91 -2.27
N GLU A 160 -19.82 15.60 -1.93
CA GLU A 160 -19.08 16.45 -2.85
C GLU A 160 -17.61 16.00 -2.91
N ALA A 161 -17.08 15.93 -4.12
CA ALA A 161 -15.69 15.56 -4.35
C ALA A 161 -15.06 16.58 -5.32
N HIS A 162 -13.92 17.13 -4.92
CA HIS A 162 -13.15 18.07 -5.75
C HIS A 162 -11.81 17.45 -6.10
N ARG A 163 -11.36 17.68 -7.33
CA ARG A 163 -10.01 17.28 -7.73
C ARG A 163 -8.99 18.21 -7.10
N SER A 164 -7.93 17.63 -6.57
CA SER A 164 -6.72 18.34 -6.15
C SER A 164 -5.65 18.15 -7.21
N SER A 165 -4.75 19.10 -7.31
CA SER A 165 -3.66 19.04 -8.28
C SER A 165 -2.60 18.01 -7.89
N VAL A 166 -1.84 17.52 -8.87
CA VAL A 166 -0.64 16.67 -8.61
C VAL A 166 0.31 17.37 -7.63
N GLU A 167 0.41 18.72 -7.69
CA GLU A 167 1.22 19.52 -6.77
C GLU A 167 0.76 19.37 -5.31
N ASP A 168 -0.55 19.44 -5.06
CA ASP A 168 -1.11 19.25 -3.73
C ASP A 168 -0.83 17.84 -3.18
N PHE A 169 -0.91 16.83 -4.05
CA PHE A 169 -0.54 15.45 -3.69
C PHE A 169 0.93 15.35 -3.28
N TYR A 170 1.84 15.89 -4.10
CA TYR A 170 3.27 15.81 -3.82
C TYR A 170 3.68 16.57 -2.58
N LYS A 171 2.99 17.66 -2.23
CA LYS A 171 3.19 18.35 -0.97
C LYS A 171 2.94 17.42 0.22
N VAL A 172 1.79 16.73 0.24
CA VAL A 172 1.47 15.77 1.32
C VAL A 172 2.43 14.58 1.31
N ILE A 173 2.77 14.05 0.12
CA ILE A 173 3.72 12.94 -0.03
C ILE A 173 5.07 13.29 0.58
N PHE A 174 5.63 14.46 0.29
CA PHE A 174 6.92 14.87 0.82
C PHE A 174 6.86 15.16 2.31
N ASP A 175 5.82 15.88 2.79
CA ASP A 175 5.62 16.14 4.21
C ASP A 175 5.55 14.82 5.02
N ASP A 176 4.83 13.83 4.54
CA ASP A 176 4.70 12.52 5.18
C ASP A 176 6.00 11.71 5.13
N LEU A 177 6.70 11.73 4.01
CA LEU A 177 8.00 11.05 3.88
C LEU A 177 9.08 11.71 4.73
N ASP A 178 9.03 13.04 4.93
CA ASP A 178 9.92 13.74 5.85
C ASP A 178 9.70 13.27 7.28
N VAL A 179 8.47 13.14 7.73
CA VAL A 179 8.16 12.58 9.04
C VAL A 179 8.68 11.15 9.15
N ALA A 180 8.44 10.31 8.15
CA ALA A 180 8.92 8.93 8.15
C ALA A 180 10.46 8.85 8.23
N VAL A 181 11.18 9.62 7.42
CA VAL A 181 12.66 9.67 7.45
C VAL A 181 13.18 10.16 8.80
N ASN A 182 12.52 11.13 9.44
CA ASN A 182 12.98 11.71 10.70
C ASN A 182 12.63 10.87 11.93
N GLN A 183 11.55 10.12 11.90
CA GLN A 183 11.05 9.40 13.08
C GLN A 183 11.43 7.92 13.12
N LEU A 184 11.66 7.30 11.94
CA LEU A 184 11.97 5.88 11.88
C LEU A 184 13.43 5.60 12.17
N ALA A 185 13.69 4.47 12.83
CA ALA A 185 15.03 4.00 13.10
C ALA A 185 15.77 3.60 11.81
N PRO A 186 17.06 3.93 11.68
CA PRO A 186 17.86 3.46 10.55
C PRO A 186 18.05 1.94 10.64
N GLY A 187 18.12 1.28 9.51
CA GLY A 187 18.33 -0.15 9.44
C GLY A 187 17.65 -0.83 8.28
N LYS A 188 17.99 -2.11 8.12
CA LYS A 188 17.36 -3.00 7.15
C LYS A 188 16.00 -3.47 7.67
N SER A 189 15.02 -3.56 6.80
CA SER A 189 13.73 -4.20 7.14
C SER A 189 13.93 -5.72 7.20
N THR A 190 13.84 -6.29 8.41
CA THR A 190 14.02 -7.74 8.62
C THR A 190 12.72 -8.45 8.99
N ASP A 191 11.71 -7.68 9.40
CA ASP A 191 10.40 -8.14 9.84
C ASP A 191 9.25 -7.61 8.96
N GLY A 192 9.59 -7.02 7.80
CA GLY A 192 8.62 -6.39 6.91
C GLY A 192 8.13 -5.01 7.36
N ARG A 193 8.68 -4.44 8.45
CA ARG A 193 8.34 -3.09 8.90
C ARG A 193 9.13 -2.03 8.15
N ILE A 194 8.52 -0.86 8.01
CA ILE A 194 9.18 0.29 7.38
C ILE A 194 10.26 0.83 8.31
N THR A 195 11.47 0.97 7.78
CA THR A 195 12.62 1.59 8.44
C THR A 195 12.96 2.93 7.80
N GLN A 196 13.87 3.68 8.40
CA GLN A 196 14.36 4.94 7.80
C GLN A 196 14.95 4.71 6.40
N ASP A 197 15.65 3.60 6.19
CA ASP A 197 16.26 3.30 4.88
C ASP A 197 15.19 3.08 3.81
N VAL A 198 14.08 2.40 4.17
CA VAL A 198 12.93 2.20 3.28
C VAL A 198 12.30 3.56 2.94
N ALA A 199 12.09 4.41 3.96
CA ALA A 199 11.55 5.75 3.77
C ALA A 199 12.44 6.62 2.88
N LYS A 200 13.77 6.60 3.10
CA LYS A 200 14.74 7.30 2.24
C LYS A 200 14.74 6.80 0.80
N ALA A 201 14.70 5.48 0.60
CA ALA A 201 14.68 4.88 -0.74
C ALA A 201 13.42 5.28 -1.51
N PHE A 202 12.27 5.24 -0.84
CA PHE A 202 11.02 5.63 -1.48
C PHE A 202 10.94 7.14 -1.71
N LYS A 203 11.41 7.98 -0.76
CA LYS A 203 11.49 9.43 -0.94
C LYS A 203 12.40 9.79 -2.13
N ALA A 204 13.56 9.12 -2.27
CA ALA A 204 14.43 9.32 -3.43
C ALA A 204 13.71 9.01 -4.75
N ARG A 205 12.90 7.94 -4.79
CA ARG A 205 12.08 7.60 -5.95
C ARG A 205 11.03 8.66 -6.24
N ALA A 206 10.28 9.11 -5.23
CA ALA A 206 9.26 10.16 -5.38
C ALA A 206 9.87 11.49 -5.86
N CYS A 207 11.02 11.89 -5.29
CA CYS A 207 11.78 13.06 -5.74
C CYS A 207 12.19 12.92 -7.21
N LEU A 208 12.73 11.77 -7.61
CA LEU A 208 13.16 11.54 -8.99
C LEU A 208 11.98 11.59 -9.96
N THR A 209 10.86 10.93 -9.62
CA THR A 209 9.65 10.96 -10.46
C THR A 209 9.15 12.39 -10.65
N ARG A 210 9.04 13.15 -9.56
CA ARG A 210 8.59 14.54 -9.62
C ARG A 210 9.57 15.43 -10.38
N ALA A 211 10.87 15.27 -10.16
CA ALA A 211 11.91 16.00 -10.86
C ALA A 211 11.86 15.77 -12.38
N CYS A 212 11.63 14.53 -12.81
CA CYS A 212 11.47 14.21 -14.23
C CYS A 212 10.26 14.93 -14.87
N ALA A 213 9.18 15.09 -14.10
CA ALA A 213 7.97 15.76 -14.58
C ALA A 213 8.10 17.30 -14.59
N THR A 214 8.85 17.89 -13.63
CA THR A 214 8.91 19.34 -13.43
C THR A 214 10.21 19.99 -13.92
N GLY A 215 11.29 19.20 -14.04
CA GLY A 215 12.64 19.72 -14.30
C GLY A 215 13.30 20.36 -13.08
N GLU A 216 12.75 20.20 -11.87
CA GLU A 216 13.24 20.84 -10.65
C GLU A 216 14.56 20.24 -10.17
N ALA A 217 15.65 21.02 -10.25
CA ALA A 217 17.00 20.58 -9.95
C ALA A 217 17.21 20.18 -8.47
N SER A 218 16.50 20.83 -7.55
CA SER A 218 16.56 20.51 -6.12
C SER A 218 16.09 19.10 -5.82
N LEU A 219 15.06 18.61 -6.48
CA LEU A 219 14.55 17.25 -6.29
C LEU A 219 15.52 16.17 -6.82
N TYR A 220 16.24 16.44 -7.93
CA TYR A 220 17.31 15.55 -8.37
C TYR A 220 18.44 15.48 -7.34
N ALA A 221 18.82 16.63 -6.78
CA ALA A 221 19.87 16.68 -5.75
C ALA A 221 19.46 15.93 -4.48
N GLU A 222 18.22 16.10 -4.04
CA GLU A 222 17.67 15.41 -2.88
C GLU A 222 17.61 13.88 -3.10
N ALA A 223 17.11 13.44 -4.24
CA ALA A 223 17.09 12.02 -4.61
C ALA A 223 18.50 11.40 -4.57
N ALA A 224 19.48 12.10 -5.14
CA ALA A 224 20.87 11.64 -5.14
C ALA A 224 21.48 11.60 -3.72
N MET A 225 21.16 12.56 -2.87
CA MET A 225 21.61 12.61 -1.46
C MET A 225 21.03 11.42 -0.67
N LEU A 226 19.73 11.18 -0.75
CA LEU A 226 19.05 10.10 -0.05
C LEU A 226 19.57 8.71 -0.50
N ALA A 227 19.75 8.51 -1.80
CA ALA A 227 20.33 7.28 -2.34
C ALA A 227 21.78 7.09 -1.86
N LYS A 228 22.59 8.14 -1.87
CA LYS A 228 23.96 8.11 -1.40
C LYS A 228 24.07 7.77 0.08
N ASP A 229 23.14 8.25 0.91
CA ASP A 229 23.09 7.91 2.34
C ASP A 229 22.90 6.40 2.55
N ILE A 230 22.02 5.78 1.76
CA ILE A 230 21.77 4.33 1.83
C ILE A 230 23.01 3.55 1.36
N ILE A 231 23.63 3.95 0.25
CA ILE A 231 24.86 3.34 -0.29
C ILE A 231 25.99 3.43 0.74
N ASN A 232 26.21 4.62 1.31
CA ASN A 232 27.27 4.86 2.30
C ASN A 232 27.04 4.10 3.62
N SER A 233 25.82 3.68 3.90
CA SER A 233 25.50 2.88 5.09
C SER A 233 26.12 1.49 5.08
N GLN A 234 26.46 0.99 3.89
CA GLN A 234 27.01 -0.36 3.64
C GLN A 234 26.12 -1.51 4.20
N ARG A 235 24.85 -1.26 4.47
CA ARG A 235 23.90 -2.27 4.94
C ARG A 235 23.41 -3.20 3.83
N TYR A 236 23.58 -2.79 2.59
CA TYR A 236 23.13 -3.50 1.39
C TYR A 236 24.33 -3.81 0.50
N SER A 237 24.27 -4.93 -0.21
CA SER A 237 25.34 -5.34 -1.12
C SER A 237 24.77 -6.20 -2.23
N PHE A 238 25.35 -6.14 -3.41
CA PHE A 238 24.98 -7.00 -4.54
C PHE A 238 25.36 -8.45 -4.32
N TYR A 239 24.60 -9.36 -4.90
CA TYR A 239 25.01 -10.74 -5.07
C TYR A 239 26.11 -10.81 -6.13
N THR A 240 27.07 -11.70 -5.90
CA THR A 240 28.14 -11.95 -6.89
C THR A 240 27.59 -12.69 -8.10
N ASP A 241 26.70 -13.65 -7.86
CA ASP A 241 25.94 -14.35 -8.88
C ASP A 241 24.48 -13.84 -8.86
N TYR A 242 23.98 -13.45 -10.01
CA TYR A 242 22.61 -12.95 -10.16
C TYR A 242 21.56 -14.00 -9.79
N SER A 243 21.87 -15.29 -10.05
CA SER A 243 20.96 -16.38 -9.70
C SER A 243 20.70 -16.51 -8.19
N ASP A 244 21.70 -16.16 -7.37
CA ASP A 244 21.57 -16.21 -5.90
C ASP A 244 20.47 -15.30 -5.38
N MET A 245 20.17 -14.19 -6.07
CA MET A 245 19.09 -13.27 -5.67
C MET A 245 17.72 -13.94 -5.76
N TRP A 246 17.56 -14.92 -6.63
CA TRP A 246 16.32 -15.65 -6.89
C TRP A 246 16.23 -16.98 -6.14
N ASP A 247 17.29 -17.38 -5.42
CA ASP A 247 17.24 -18.57 -4.56
C ASP A 247 16.19 -18.35 -3.45
N ILE A 248 15.36 -19.37 -3.21
CA ILE A 248 14.31 -19.33 -2.20
C ILE A 248 14.86 -19.00 -0.80
N ALA A 249 16.09 -19.42 -0.51
CA ALA A 249 16.77 -19.11 0.75
C ALA A 249 17.08 -17.60 0.91
N ASN A 250 17.11 -16.86 -0.19
CA ASN A 250 17.42 -15.43 -0.26
C ASN A 250 16.19 -14.58 -0.60
N CYS A 251 15.00 -15.17 -0.79
CA CYS A 251 13.79 -14.44 -1.17
C CYS A 251 13.18 -13.62 -0.02
N ASP A 252 13.50 -13.95 1.24
CA ASP A 252 13.02 -13.20 2.39
C ASP A 252 13.74 -11.86 2.51
N GLY A 253 13.00 -10.77 2.73
CA GLY A 253 13.57 -9.44 2.97
C GLY A 253 14.59 -9.36 4.08
N GLY A 254 14.53 -10.27 5.06
CA GLY A 254 15.52 -10.41 6.13
C GLY A 254 16.85 -11.01 5.65
N THR A 255 16.82 -11.98 4.75
CA THR A 255 17.98 -12.69 4.22
C THR A 255 18.53 -12.07 2.94
N ASN A 256 17.68 -11.48 2.11
CA ASN A 256 18.09 -10.84 0.86
C ASN A 256 18.98 -9.63 1.12
N LYS A 257 20.24 -9.69 0.69
CA LYS A 257 21.22 -8.63 0.95
C LYS A 257 21.09 -7.40 0.03
N GLU A 258 20.36 -7.51 -1.09
CA GLU A 258 20.11 -6.40 -2.02
C GLU A 258 18.81 -5.67 -1.70
N ALA A 259 17.78 -6.38 -1.27
CA ALA A 259 16.47 -5.80 -1.04
C ALA A 259 16.49 -4.80 0.13
N ILE A 260 16.03 -3.59 -0.13
CA ILE A 260 15.81 -2.56 0.90
C ILE A 260 14.49 -2.84 1.64
N PHE A 261 13.47 -3.25 0.88
CA PHE A 261 12.14 -3.61 1.39
C PHE A 261 11.49 -4.67 0.50
N SER A 262 10.79 -5.59 1.12
CA SER A 262 10.01 -6.63 0.43
C SER A 262 8.62 -6.71 1.04
N ILE A 263 7.61 -6.91 0.21
CA ILE A 263 6.27 -7.29 0.63
C ILE A 263 6.25 -8.81 0.69
N ASN A 264 6.33 -9.35 1.92
CA ASN A 264 6.46 -10.78 2.12
C ASN A 264 5.11 -11.49 2.04
N TYR A 265 5.14 -12.69 1.47
CA TYR A 265 4.05 -13.65 1.40
C TYR A 265 4.51 -14.96 2.02
N THR A 266 3.57 -15.71 2.59
CA THR A 266 3.86 -17.03 3.19
C THR A 266 3.01 -18.11 2.52
N ASN A 267 3.36 -19.37 2.74
CA ASN A 267 2.55 -20.53 2.29
C ASN A 267 1.29 -20.73 3.16
N SER A 268 1.03 -19.86 4.12
CA SER A 268 -0.21 -19.88 4.92
C SER A 268 -1.37 -19.37 4.09
N GLU A 269 -2.48 -20.12 4.05
CA GLU A 269 -3.68 -19.71 3.31
C GLU A 269 -4.23 -18.33 3.74
N LEU A 270 -3.98 -17.92 4.98
CA LEU A 270 -4.40 -16.63 5.52
C LEU A 270 -3.48 -15.46 5.10
N GLU A 271 -2.24 -15.76 4.72
CA GLU A 271 -1.20 -14.77 4.45
C GLU A 271 -0.70 -14.77 3.00
N ASN A 272 -1.16 -15.75 2.20
CA ASN A 272 -0.92 -15.79 0.77
C ASN A 272 -1.58 -14.62 0.06
N ASN A 273 -1.02 -14.21 -1.07
CA ASN A 273 -1.77 -13.35 -1.97
C ASN A 273 -2.92 -14.15 -2.62
N ALA A 274 -4.01 -13.46 -2.97
CA ALA A 274 -5.17 -14.11 -3.56
C ALA A 274 -4.84 -14.81 -4.90
N PHE A 275 -3.77 -14.40 -5.57
CA PHE A 275 -3.29 -14.99 -6.81
C PHE A 275 -2.69 -16.37 -6.57
N ASP A 276 -1.85 -16.52 -5.53
CA ASP A 276 -1.26 -17.81 -5.17
C ASP A 276 -2.29 -18.78 -4.60
N ALA A 277 -3.24 -18.28 -3.77
CA ALA A 277 -4.31 -19.11 -3.24
C ALA A 277 -5.25 -19.62 -4.35
N THR A 278 -5.54 -18.79 -5.35
CA THR A 278 -6.34 -19.19 -6.53
C THR A 278 -5.54 -20.18 -7.40
N ALA A 279 -4.25 -19.96 -7.53
CA ALA A 279 -3.34 -20.84 -8.24
C ALA A 279 -3.29 -22.26 -7.64
N THR A 280 -3.20 -22.37 -6.31
CA THR A 280 -3.21 -23.66 -5.61
C THR A 280 -4.54 -24.40 -5.72
N ASN A 281 -5.67 -23.68 -5.64
CA ASN A 281 -7.01 -24.29 -5.74
C ASN A 281 -7.41 -24.67 -7.15
N SER A 282 -6.88 -24.00 -8.18
CA SER A 282 -7.19 -24.25 -9.59
C SER A 282 -6.15 -25.11 -10.32
N GLY A 283 -5.13 -25.62 -9.62
CA GLY A 283 -4.01 -26.32 -10.23
C GLY A 283 -3.00 -25.41 -10.94
N ASN A 284 -3.15 -24.11 -10.82
CA ASN A 284 -2.16 -23.12 -11.26
C ASN A 284 -1.11 -22.94 -10.15
N LYS A 285 0.14 -22.84 -10.50
CA LYS A 285 1.26 -22.77 -9.54
C LYS A 285 1.86 -21.37 -9.43
N GLY A 286 1.05 -20.34 -9.25
CA GLY A 286 1.51 -18.99 -9.00
C GLY A 286 1.98 -18.19 -10.22
N ILE A 287 2.62 -17.06 -9.98
CA ILE A 287 3.11 -16.14 -11.02
C ILE A 287 4.01 -16.85 -12.05
N VAL A 288 4.78 -17.84 -11.62
CA VAL A 288 5.67 -18.59 -12.51
C VAL A 288 4.88 -19.35 -13.57
N ASP A 289 3.79 -20.03 -13.18
CA ASP A 289 2.93 -20.73 -14.13
C ASP A 289 2.13 -19.76 -15.00
N PHE A 290 1.79 -18.60 -14.48
CA PHE A 290 1.15 -17.53 -15.25
C PHE A 290 2.11 -17.04 -16.36
N VAL A 291 3.34 -16.70 -16.04
CA VAL A 291 4.36 -16.30 -17.02
C VAL A 291 4.66 -17.44 -17.99
N MET A 292 4.81 -18.68 -17.53
CA MET A 292 5.05 -19.86 -18.36
C MET A 292 3.88 -20.19 -19.29
N LYS A 293 2.64 -20.00 -18.83
CA LYS A 293 1.44 -20.16 -19.67
C LYS A 293 1.41 -19.14 -20.81
N TYR A 294 1.77 -17.89 -20.52
CA TYR A 294 1.88 -16.86 -21.56
C TYR A 294 3.00 -17.15 -22.57
N ASP A 295 4.16 -17.53 -22.10
CA ASP A 295 5.28 -17.93 -22.97
C ASP A 295 4.88 -19.10 -23.90
N LYS A 296 4.13 -20.06 -23.38
CA LYS A 296 3.64 -21.20 -24.15
C LYS A 296 2.55 -20.85 -25.16
N GLU A 297 1.60 -19.99 -24.80
CA GLU A 297 0.55 -19.50 -25.71
C GLU A 297 1.14 -18.55 -26.78
N ALA A 298 2.18 -17.80 -26.46
CA ALA A 298 2.92 -16.97 -27.41
C ALA A 298 3.88 -17.78 -28.30
N GLY A 299 3.97 -19.11 -28.13
CA GLY A 299 4.87 -19.97 -28.90
C GLY A 299 6.35 -19.79 -28.53
N MET A 300 6.63 -19.17 -27.39
CA MET A 300 7.99 -19.06 -26.86
C MET A 300 8.23 -20.23 -25.89
N GLU A 301 8.85 -21.29 -26.39
CA GLU A 301 9.41 -22.32 -25.52
C GLU A 301 10.67 -21.78 -24.88
N ARG A 302 10.64 -21.59 -23.56
CA ARG A 302 11.89 -21.49 -22.79
C ARG A 302 12.29 -22.88 -22.37
N ASP A 303 13.44 -23.33 -22.83
CA ASP A 303 14.16 -24.45 -22.24
C ASP A 303 14.58 -24.03 -20.81
N VAL A 304 13.96 -24.62 -19.79
CA VAL A 304 14.33 -24.47 -18.40
C VAL A 304 15.31 -25.57 -18.05
#